data_74a5a75910b3629b25c370111fbd2fdf
#
_entry.id   74a5a75910b3629b25c370111fbd2fdf
#
_cell.length_a   1.000
_cell.length_b   1.000
_cell.length_c   1.000
_cell.angle_alpha   90.00
_cell.angle_beta   90.00
_cell.angle_gamma   90.00
#
_symmetry.space_group_name_H-M   'P 1'
#
loop_
_entity.id
_entity.type
_entity.pdbx_description
1 polymer ?
#
loop_
_entity_poly.entity_id
_entity_poly.type
_entity_poly.pdbx_seq_one_letter_code
_entity_poly.pdbx_strand_id
1 'polypeptide(L)'
;MRIGIVCYPTVGGSGVVATEMAMALAARGHDIHLLSYDRPGRLRGGIPGLRFHEVAVTAYPLFRYPPYDLALATRMLEVREEAKVDLFHVHYAIPHAVSAFLARSM
;
A
#
# COMPACT_ATOMS: atom_id res chain seq x y z
N MET A 1 -5.79 -9.99 -12.48
CA MET A 1 -5.83 -10.16 -11.03
C MET A 1 -5.82 -8.80 -10.37
N ARG A 2 -6.51 -8.64 -9.28
CA ARG A 2 -6.57 -7.39 -8.51
C ARG A 2 -5.62 -7.52 -7.33
N ILE A 3 -4.53 -6.78 -7.38
CA ILE A 3 -3.43 -6.93 -6.43
C ILE A 3 -3.20 -5.62 -5.68
N GLY A 4 -3.18 -5.70 -4.34
CA GLY A 4 -2.75 -4.60 -3.50
C GLY A 4 -1.26 -4.74 -3.18
N ILE A 5 -0.50 -3.68 -3.32
CA ILE A 5 0.93 -3.65 -2.99
C ILE A 5 1.15 -2.58 -1.94
N VAL A 6 1.76 -2.96 -0.83
CA VAL A 6 2.05 -2.05 0.29
C VAL A 6 3.55 -1.83 0.38
N CYS A 7 3.96 -0.56 0.42
CA CYS A 7 5.38 -0.22 0.48
C CYS A 7 5.61 1.11 1.21
N TYR A 8 6.87 1.42 1.47
CA TYR A 8 7.29 2.76 1.89
C TYR A 8 7.49 3.65 0.67
N PRO A 9 7.23 4.97 0.79
CA PRO A 9 7.38 5.91 -0.34
C PRO A 9 8.82 6.39 -0.52
N THR A 10 9.79 5.52 -0.35
CA THR A 10 11.21 5.87 -0.44
C THR A 10 11.68 5.94 -1.89
N VAL A 11 12.74 6.71 -2.12
CA VAL A 11 13.37 6.84 -3.43
C VAL A 11 14.33 5.68 -3.72
N GLY A 12 14.71 4.93 -2.69
CA GLY A 12 15.61 3.78 -2.82
C GLY A 12 15.07 2.55 -2.10
N GLY A 13 15.80 1.43 -2.21
CA GLY A 13 15.48 0.20 -1.52
C GLY A 13 14.14 -0.42 -1.93
N SER A 14 13.38 -0.91 -0.97
CA SER A 14 12.13 -1.64 -1.23
C SER A 14 11.05 -0.78 -1.86
N GLY A 15 11.06 0.53 -1.60
CA GLY A 15 10.10 1.45 -2.22
C GLY A 15 10.25 1.51 -3.74
N VAL A 16 11.49 1.50 -4.23
CA VAL A 16 11.77 1.46 -5.67
C VAL A 16 11.35 0.11 -6.26
N VAL A 17 11.72 -0.99 -5.61
CA VAL A 17 11.38 -2.34 -6.07
C VAL A 17 9.86 -2.52 -6.15
N ALA A 18 9.13 -2.12 -5.10
CA ALA A 18 7.69 -2.24 -5.07
C ALA A 18 7.02 -1.42 -6.15
N THR A 19 7.47 -0.18 -6.36
CA THR A 19 6.89 0.72 -7.34
C THR A 19 7.14 0.23 -8.77
N GLU A 20 8.36 -0.21 -9.07
CA GLU A 20 8.68 -0.76 -10.38
C GLU A 20 7.90 -2.04 -10.66
N MET A 21 7.74 -2.91 -9.66
CA MET A 21 6.93 -4.11 -9.78
C MET A 21 5.47 -3.78 -10.03
N ALA A 22 4.93 -2.79 -9.31
CA ALA A 22 3.55 -2.34 -9.49
C ALA A 22 3.31 -1.86 -10.92
N MET A 23 4.21 -1.05 -11.46
CA MET A 23 4.10 -0.56 -12.83
C MET A 23 4.22 -1.69 -13.86
N ALA A 24 5.11 -2.64 -13.63
CA ALA A 24 5.30 -3.78 -14.52
C ALA A 24 4.06 -4.69 -14.54
N LEU A 25 3.47 -4.95 -13.38
CA LEU A 25 2.26 -5.77 -13.29
C LEU A 25 1.05 -5.08 -13.93
N ALA A 26 0.93 -3.77 -13.75
CA ALA A 26 -0.12 -3.02 -14.40
C ALA A 26 0.02 -3.07 -15.94
N ALA A 27 1.25 -3.01 -16.44
CA ALA A 27 1.53 -3.14 -17.87
C ALA A 27 1.15 -4.52 -18.41
N ARG A 28 1.13 -5.54 -17.56
CA ARG A 28 0.70 -6.89 -17.94
C ARG A 28 -0.82 -7.11 -17.84
N GLY A 29 -1.57 -6.08 -17.52
CA GLY A 29 -3.03 -6.15 -17.49
C GLY A 29 -3.63 -6.45 -16.13
N HIS A 30 -2.83 -6.47 -15.06
CA HIS A 30 -3.34 -6.61 -13.71
C HIS A 30 -3.87 -5.26 -13.20
N ASP A 31 -4.87 -5.33 -12.33
CA ASP A 31 -5.41 -4.15 -11.65
C ASP A 31 -4.65 -3.99 -10.34
N ILE A 32 -3.82 -2.94 -10.26
CA ILE A 32 -2.88 -2.75 -9.18
C ILE A 32 -3.29 -1.58 -8.28
N HIS A 33 -3.31 -1.83 -6.98
CA HIS A 33 -3.61 -0.83 -5.96
C HIS A 33 -2.38 -0.70 -5.06
N LEU A 34 -1.70 0.44 -5.16
CA LEU A 34 -0.48 0.73 -4.41
C LEU A 34 -0.83 1.55 -3.18
N LEU A 35 -0.48 1.06 -1.99
CA LEU A 35 -0.75 1.70 -0.72
C LEU A 35 0.53 2.15 -0.05
N SER A 36 0.58 3.43 0.35
CA SER A 36 1.69 4.00 1.11
C SER A 36 1.22 5.26 1.83
N TYR A 37 1.96 5.72 2.84
CA TYR A 37 1.58 6.94 3.55
C TYR A 37 1.90 8.21 2.76
N ASP A 38 2.67 8.11 1.70
CA ASP A 38 2.93 9.20 0.77
C ASP A 38 3.18 8.60 -0.61
N ARG A 39 3.09 9.44 -1.65
CA ARG A 39 3.28 8.98 -3.02
C ARG A 39 4.75 8.59 -3.25
N PRO A 40 5.03 7.35 -3.66
CA PRO A 40 6.41 6.93 -3.96
C PRO A 40 7.04 7.80 -5.05
N GLY A 41 8.31 8.17 -4.86
CA GLY A 41 9.00 9.07 -5.78
C GLY A 41 9.16 8.53 -7.19
N ARG A 42 9.19 7.20 -7.35
CA ARG A 42 9.30 6.54 -8.66
C ARG A 42 7.97 6.38 -9.39
N LEU A 43 6.86 6.61 -8.70
CA LEU A 43 5.55 6.38 -9.28
C LEU A 43 5.21 7.45 -10.32
N ARG A 44 4.97 7.02 -11.55
CA ARG A 44 4.51 7.89 -12.63
C ARG A 44 2.99 7.98 -12.58
N GLY A 45 2.44 9.16 -12.91
CA GLY A 45 1.00 9.35 -13.00
C GLY A 45 0.44 8.80 -14.30
N GLY A 46 -0.88 8.56 -14.31
CA GLY A 46 -1.60 8.20 -15.52
C GLY A 46 -1.32 6.82 -16.08
N ILE A 47 -0.85 5.88 -15.26
CA ILE A 47 -0.61 4.50 -15.70
C ILE A 47 -1.92 3.73 -15.66
N PRO A 48 -2.40 3.20 -16.81
CA PRO A 48 -3.63 2.42 -16.83
C PRO A 48 -3.53 1.18 -15.92
N GLY A 49 -4.56 0.94 -15.13
CA GLY A 49 -4.61 -0.21 -14.22
C GLY A 49 -3.86 -0.04 -12.92
N LEU A 50 -3.27 1.12 -12.66
CA LEU A 50 -2.57 1.39 -11.42
C LEU A 50 -3.19 2.59 -10.69
N ARG A 51 -3.60 2.37 -9.43
CA ARG A 51 -4.13 3.41 -8.56
C ARG A 51 -3.31 3.51 -7.30
N PHE A 52 -3.04 4.73 -6.88
CA PHE A 52 -2.36 4.99 -5.61
C PHE A 52 -3.40 5.31 -4.54
N HIS A 53 -3.26 4.68 -3.37
CA HIS A 53 -4.09 4.92 -2.19
C HIS A 53 -3.21 5.41 -1.05
N GLU A 54 -3.47 6.61 -0.59
CA GLU A 54 -2.75 7.16 0.54
C GLU A 54 -3.28 6.58 1.85
N VAL A 55 -2.36 6.20 2.73
CA VAL A 55 -2.68 5.80 4.09
C VAL A 55 -2.54 7.04 4.97
N ALA A 56 -3.66 7.65 5.32
CA ALA A 56 -3.66 8.83 6.16
C ALA A 56 -3.43 8.43 7.61
N VAL A 57 -2.40 8.98 8.23
CA VAL A 57 -2.07 8.70 9.63
C VAL A 57 -2.49 9.91 10.45
N THR A 58 -3.51 9.71 11.30
CA THR A 58 -4.01 10.78 12.15
C THR A 58 -3.08 10.98 13.34
N ALA A 59 -2.63 12.22 13.53
CA ALA A 59 -1.83 12.58 14.69
C ALA A 59 -2.76 12.83 15.88
N TYR A 60 -2.55 12.08 16.97
CA TYR A 60 -3.27 12.29 18.23
C TYR A 60 -2.32 12.95 19.22
N PRO A 61 -2.78 13.98 19.98
CA PRO A 61 -1.91 14.65 20.95
C PRO A 61 -1.33 13.74 22.02
N LEU A 62 -2.02 12.63 22.32
CA LEU A 62 -1.58 11.66 23.32
C LEU A 62 -0.54 10.66 22.80
N PHE A 63 -0.34 10.60 21.49
CA PHE A 63 0.62 9.67 20.89
C PHE A 63 1.84 10.43 20.39
N ARG A 64 3.01 9.99 20.85
CA ARG A 64 4.28 10.53 20.36
C ARG A 64 4.49 10.19 18.88
N TYR A 65 4.08 8.97 18.50
CA TYR A 65 4.12 8.51 17.12
C TYR A 65 2.73 8.09 16.68
N PRO A 66 2.26 8.55 15.52
CA PRO A 66 0.96 8.14 15.00
C PRO A 66 0.90 6.62 14.79
N PRO A 67 -0.26 5.98 15.02
CA PRO A 67 -0.41 4.52 14.87
C PRO A 67 -0.53 4.12 13.39
N TYR A 68 0.58 4.13 12.68
CA TYR A 68 0.62 3.83 11.25
C TYR A 68 0.11 2.41 10.94
N ASP A 69 0.50 1.43 11.74
CA ASP A 69 0.12 0.03 11.53
C ASP A 69 -1.39 -0.19 11.53
N LEU A 70 -2.10 0.46 12.45
CA LEU A 70 -3.56 0.38 12.51
C LEU A 70 -4.21 1.15 11.36
N ALA A 71 -3.69 2.32 11.03
CA ALA A 71 -4.17 3.12 9.90
C ALA A 71 -4.00 2.34 8.58
N LEU A 72 -2.87 1.66 8.41
CA LEU A 72 -2.62 0.84 7.23
C LEU A 72 -3.57 -0.36 7.17
N ALA A 73 -3.78 -1.07 8.28
CA ALA A 73 -4.70 -2.21 8.31
C ALA A 73 -6.10 -1.78 7.91
N THR A 74 -6.57 -0.66 8.44
CA THR A 74 -7.90 -0.11 8.11
C THR A 74 -7.97 0.26 6.62
N ARG A 75 -6.94 0.90 6.09
CA ARG A 75 -6.92 1.29 4.67
C ARG A 75 -6.89 0.06 3.76
N MET A 76 -6.18 -0.99 4.14
CA MET A 76 -6.16 -2.24 3.39
C MET A 76 -7.57 -2.85 3.30
N LEU A 77 -8.31 -2.84 4.42
CA LEU A 77 -9.70 -3.31 4.41
C LEU A 77 -10.59 -2.48 3.50
N GLU A 78 -10.49 -1.16 3.58
CA GLU A 78 -11.27 -0.27 2.73
C GLU A 78 -11.01 -0.54 1.24
N VAL A 79 -9.75 -0.64 0.86
CA VAL A 79 -9.36 -0.90 -0.53
C VAL A 79 -9.83 -2.28 -0.98
N ARG A 80 -9.70 -3.29 -0.10
CA ARG A 80 -10.20 -4.63 -0.39
C ARG A 80 -11.69 -4.63 -0.71
N GLU A 81 -12.47 -3.93 0.11
CA GLU A 81 -13.93 -3.88 -0.07
C GLU A 81 -14.34 -3.06 -1.29
N GLU A 82 -13.70 -1.92 -1.52
CA GLU A 82 -14.01 -1.03 -2.64
C GLU A 82 -13.56 -1.60 -3.98
N ALA A 83 -12.35 -2.13 -4.05
CA ALA A 83 -11.72 -2.56 -5.29
C ALA A 83 -11.73 -4.08 -5.49
N LYS A 84 -12.24 -4.85 -4.52
CA LYS A 84 -12.29 -6.32 -4.59
C LYS A 84 -10.92 -6.94 -4.83
N VAL A 85 -9.93 -6.49 -4.06
CA VAL A 85 -8.55 -6.97 -4.16
C VAL A 85 -8.48 -8.46 -3.83
N ASP A 86 -7.79 -9.22 -4.67
CA ASP A 86 -7.65 -10.66 -4.52
C ASP A 86 -6.57 -11.03 -3.50
N LEU A 87 -5.46 -10.26 -3.49
CA LEU A 87 -4.37 -10.49 -2.54
C LEU A 87 -3.59 -9.20 -2.31
N PHE A 88 -2.88 -9.15 -1.19
CA PHE A 88 -1.94 -8.08 -0.90
C PHE A 88 -0.51 -8.63 -0.89
N HIS A 89 0.38 -7.94 -1.58
CA HIS A 89 1.80 -8.19 -1.54
C HIS A 89 2.45 -7.05 -0.75
N VAL A 90 3.03 -7.37 0.41
CA VAL A 90 3.55 -6.35 1.31
C VAL A 90 5.07 -6.41 1.40
N HIS A 91 5.69 -5.26 1.37
CA HIS A 91 7.12 -5.09 1.55
C HIS A 91 7.39 -4.67 2.98
N TYR A 92 8.40 -5.23 3.60
CA TYR A 92 8.76 -5.08 5.01
C TYR A 92 7.86 -5.86 5.96
N ALA A 93 8.48 -6.73 6.75
CA ALA A 93 7.78 -7.51 7.75
C ALA A 93 7.18 -6.63 8.85
N ILE A 94 7.94 -5.62 9.28
CA ILE A 94 7.49 -4.65 10.29
C ILE A 94 7.54 -3.26 9.69
N PRO A 95 6.45 -2.50 9.65
CA PRO A 95 5.12 -2.83 10.18
C PRO A 95 4.18 -3.50 9.18
N HIS A 96 4.51 -3.59 7.91
CA HIS A 96 3.56 -3.89 6.85
C HIS A 96 2.95 -5.29 6.94
N ALA A 97 3.76 -6.31 7.20
CA ALA A 97 3.23 -7.68 7.35
C ALA A 97 2.36 -7.81 8.59
N VAL A 98 2.67 -7.08 9.66
CA VAL A 98 1.84 -7.04 10.86
C VAL A 98 0.49 -6.41 10.55
N SER A 99 0.48 -5.29 9.82
CA SER A 99 -0.75 -4.63 9.39
C SER A 99 -1.59 -5.54 8.50
N ALA A 100 -0.95 -6.28 7.59
CA ALA A 100 -1.63 -7.23 6.72
C ALA A 100 -2.27 -8.37 7.52
N PHE A 101 -1.56 -8.87 8.53
CA PHE A 101 -2.10 -9.88 9.43
C PHE A 101 -3.32 -9.37 10.18
N LEU A 102 -3.24 -8.13 10.70
CA LEU A 102 -4.37 -7.51 11.40
C LEU A 102 -5.57 -7.35 10.46
N ALA A 103 -5.34 -6.84 9.26
CA ALA A 103 -6.40 -6.66 8.25
C ALA A 103 -7.08 -8.00 7.91
N ARG A 104 -6.28 -9.06 7.76
CA ARG A 104 -6.81 -10.39 7.47
C ARG A 104 -7.70 -10.93 8.59
N SER A 105 -7.41 -10.55 9.83
CA SER A 105 -8.14 -11.00 11.01
C SER A 105 -9.42 -10.21 11.28
N MET A 106 -9.61 -9.13 10.59
CA MET A 106 -10.75 -8.21 10.78
C MET A 106 -11.97 -8.53 9.88
#